data_f3bc1420f6773031054be227e11cdffb
#
_entry.id   f3bc1420f6773031054be227e11cdffb
#
_cell.length_a   1.000
_cell.length_b   1.000
_cell.length_c   1.000
_cell.angle_alpha   90.00
_cell.angle_beta   90.00
_cell.angle_gamma   90.00
#
_symmetry.space_group_name_H-M   'P 1'
#
loop_
_entity.id
_entity.type
_entity.pdbx_description
1 polymer ?
#
loop_
_entity_poly.entity_id
_entity_poly.type
_entity_poly.pdbx_seq_one_letter_code
_entity_poly.pdbx_strand_id
1 'polypeptide(L)'
;PTTSCNLRCPECPSGLRSFTRPIGMLEKDFFQKTIDEISDKLIYLTFYFQGEPYLHKNFLEMVSYARQKKIYTATSTNAHYLTDAMSKKTIESGLDRLIISIDGTTQETYQSYRVGGQLDKVIEGAKNIVHWKKEMQSKTPYIIFQFLVVKPNEHQIDELKILAKEIGVDEVILKTAQVYDYKNGNELIPENEQYSRYRKNSDGTYSIKNTLENSCWKLWHSCVITWDGKVVPCCFDKDAQYQLGDLQTHTFSQIWNNDLYKDFRVKLVKGRKEDLLKDLLLSSLIQVK
;
A
#
# COMPACT_ATOMS: atom_id res chain seq x y z
N PRO A 1 -0.83 7.33 7.01
CA PRO A 1 -1.30 8.66 7.46
C PRO A 1 -2.82 8.72 7.67
N THR A 2 -3.62 8.02 6.85
CA THR A 2 -5.09 8.03 6.92
C THR A 2 -5.67 6.73 6.36
N THR A 3 -6.91 6.41 6.75
CA THR A 3 -7.71 5.34 6.15
C THR A 3 -8.65 5.85 5.04
N SER A 4 -8.80 7.18 4.90
CA SER A 4 -9.66 7.80 3.90
C SER A 4 -9.07 7.70 2.50
N CYS A 5 -9.92 7.48 1.50
CA CYS A 5 -9.56 7.50 0.08
C CYS A 5 -10.70 8.13 -0.73
N ASN A 6 -10.35 8.83 -1.81
CA ASN A 6 -11.31 9.40 -2.75
C ASN A 6 -11.86 8.38 -3.75
N LEU A 7 -11.19 7.22 -3.92
CA LEU A 7 -11.59 6.17 -4.84
C LEU A 7 -12.39 5.05 -4.16
N ARG A 8 -13.05 4.20 -4.98
CA ARG A 8 -13.88 3.06 -4.55
C ARG A 8 -13.45 1.75 -5.24
N CYS A 9 -12.14 1.46 -5.22
CA CYS A 9 -11.61 0.24 -5.83
C CYS A 9 -12.22 -1.02 -5.20
N PRO A 10 -12.66 -2.03 -6.01
CA PRO A 10 -13.49 -3.16 -5.53
C PRO A 10 -12.77 -4.15 -4.62
N GLU A 11 -11.43 -4.23 -4.69
CA GLU A 11 -10.64 -5.15 -3.87
C GLU A 11 -9.79 -4.40 -2.83
N CYS A 12 -10.22 -3.20 -2.44
CA CYS A 12 -9.52 -2.37 -1.47
C CYS A 12 -10.42 -2.02 -0.28
N PRO A 13 -10.04 -2.33 0.96
CA PRO A 13 -10.87 -2.02 2.14
C PRO A 13 -11.21 -0.54 2.27
N SER A 14 -10.30 0.37 1.90
CA SER A 14 -10.59 1.82 1.86
C SER A 14 -11.59 2.17 0.76
N GLY A 15 -11.52 1.50 -0.38
CA GLY A 15 -12.48 1.68 -1.48
C GLY A 15 -13.86 1.13 -1.16
N LEU A 16 -13.91 -0.07 -0.59
CA LEU A 16 -15.13 -0.75 -0.16
C LEU A 16 -15.79 -0.12 1.07
N ARG A 17 -15.08 0.76 1.80
CA ARG A 17 -15.52 1.29 3.10
C ARG A 17 -15.83 0.19 4.12
N SER A 18 -15.10 -0.92 4.08
CA SER A 18 -15.39 -2.17 4.81
C SER A 18 -14.60 -2.32 6.11
N PHE A 19 -13.97 -1.25 6.62
CA PHE A 19 -13.30 -1.31 7.92
C PHE A 19 -14.29 -1.50 9.06
N THR A 20 -13.98 -2.42 9.98
CA THR A 20 -14.65 -2.54 11.28
C THR A 20 -14.00 -1.67 12.35
N ARG A 21 -12.75 -1.25 12.14
CA ARG A 21 -12.03 -0.32 13.02
C ARG A 21 -12.36 1.14 12.70
N PRO A 22 -12.14 2.08 13.64
CA PRO A 22 -12.33 3.50 13.38
C PRO A 22 -11.53 3.99 12.17
N ILE A 23 -12.11 4.91 11.41
CA ILE A 23 -11.43 5.65 10.35
C ILE A 23 -10.89 6.96 10.91
N GLY A 24 -9.73 7.39 10.43
CA GLY A 24 -9.14 8.64 10.92
C GLY A 24 -7.85 9.04 10.21
N MET A 25 -7.19 10.00 10.83
CA MET A 25 -5.94 10.59 10.35
C MET A 25 -4.91 10.62 11.49
N LEU A 26 -3.67 10.32 11.16
CA LEU A 26 -2.53 10.31 12.08
C LEU A 26 -2.23 11.74 12.56
N GLU A 27 -2.20 11.95 13.85
CA GLU A 27 -1.81 13.24 14.42
C GLU A 27 -0.30 13.48 14.24
N LYS A 28 0.07 14.70 13.82
CA LYS A 28 1.44 15.07 13.50
C LYS A 28 2.37 14.94 14.72
N ASP A 29 1.95 15.43 15.87
CA ASP A 29 2.77 15.43 17.08
C ASP A 29 2.98 13.99 17.59
N PHE A 30 1.94 13.15 17.49
CA PHE A 30 2.06 11.72 17.79
C PHE A 30 3.03 11.03 16.83
N PHE A 31 2.97 11.34 15.53
CA PHE A 31 3.93 10.84 14.55
C PHE A 31 5.37 11.24 14.91
N GLN A 32 5.61 12.52 15.20
CA GLN A 32 6.95 13.03 15.54
C GLN A 32 7.50 12.33 16.78
N LYS A 33 6.69 12.23 17.85
CA LYS A 33 7.06 11.51 19.07
C LYS A 33 7.44 10.04 18.77
N THR A 34 6.65 9.35 17.96
CA THR A 34 6.93 7.97 17.57
C THR A 34 8.24 7.86 16.79
N ILE A 35 8.47 8.75 15.81
CA ILE A 35 9.70 8.75 15.02
C ILE A 35 10.91 9.07 15.89
N ASP A 36 10.82 10.02 16.82
CA ASP A 36 11.92 10.33 17.75
C ASP A 36 12.33 9.13 18.59
N GLU A 37 11.38 8.31 19.00
CA GLU A 37 11.65 7.10 19.78
C GLU A 37 12.40 6.02 18.99
N ILE A 38 12.13 5.89 17.67
CA ILE A 38 12.63 4.75 16.90
C ILE A 38 13.64 5.11 15.81
N SER A 39 13.95 6.40 15.61
CA SER A 39 14.77 6.89 14.50
C SER A 39 16.18 6.35 14.45
N ASP A 40 16.77 5.95 15.58
CA ASP A 40 18.10 5.34 15.66
C ASP A 40 18.16 3.92 15.07
N LYS A 41 17.00 3.26 14.90
CA LYS A 41 16.87 1.89 14.39
C LYS A 41 16.03 1.79 13.12
N LEU A 42 15.27 2.84 12.79
CA LEU A 42 14.39 2.86 11.64
C LEU A 42 15.15 3.33 10.39
N ILE A 43 15.31 2.45 9.42
CA ILE A 43 15.98 2.76 8.14
C ILE A 43 15.02 3.01 6.99
N TYR A 44 13.79 2.49 7.07
CA TYR A 44 12.82 2.56 5.98
C TYR A 44 11.40 2.74 6.52
N LEU A 45 10.69 3.78 6.04
CA LEU A 45 9.33 4.10 6.44
C LEU A 45 8.42 4.20 5.22
N THR A 46 7.34 3.41 5.21
CA THR A 46 6.27 3.53 4.21
C THR A 46 5.11 4.32 4.76
N PHE A 47 4.72 5.39 4.05
CA PHE A 47 3.57 6.21 4.39
C PHE A 47 2.28 5.73 3.72
N TYR A 48 2.15 4.43 3.50
CA TYR A 48 0.93 3.83 2.99
C TYR A 48 0.74 2.44 3.60
N PHE A 49 -0.43 2.22 4.08
CA PHE A 49 -0.96 0.92 4.48
C PHE A 49 -2.34 0.79 3.86
N GLN A 50 -3.13 1.85 3.99
CA GLN A 50 -4.46 2.03 3.42
C GLN A 50 -4.74 3.52 3.24
N GLY A 51 -5.80 3.87 2.48
CA GLY A 51 -6.16 5.26 2.23
C GLY A 51 -5.29 5.93 1.14
N GLU A 52 -5.54 7.22 0.97
CA GLU A 52 -4.76 8.08 0.07
C GLU A 52 -3.94 9.07 0.92
N PRO A 53 -2.60 8.96 0.94
CA PRO A 53 -1.76 9.78 1.82
C PRO A 53 -1.90 11.28 1.59
N TYR A 54 -2.10 11.71 0.34
CA TYR A 54 -2.24 13.13 -0.01
C TYR A 54 -3.54 13.78 0.46
N LEU A 55 -4.48 13.02 1.01
CA LEU A 55 -5.62 13.59 1.75
C LEU A 55 -5.24 14.12 3.14
N HIS A 56 -4.09 13.72 3.65
CA HIS A 56 -3.63 14.16 4.95
C HIS A 56 -2.89 15.50 4.85
N LYS A 57 -3.42 16.55 5.48
CA LYS A 57 -2.91 17.93 5.38
C LYS A 57 -1.43 18.10 5.72
N ASN A 58 -0.91 17.32 6.69
CA ASN A 58 0.46 17.41 7.18
C ASN A 58 1.34 16.26 6.61
N PHE A 59 0.91 15.55 5.58
CA PHE A 59 1.61 14.39 5.06
C PHE A 59 3.07 14.71 4.67
N LEU A 60 3.27 15.75 3.86
CA LEU A 60 4.61 16.11 3.38
C LEU A 60 5.52 16.68 4.50
N GLU A 61 4.94 17.30 5.53
CA GLU A 61 5.68 17.71 6.73
C GLU A 61 6.19 16.48 7.50
N MET A 62 5.37 15.44 7.63
CA MET A 62 5.80 14.17 8.25
C MET A 62 6.90 13.49 7.43
N VAL A 63 6.81 13.53 6.09
CA VAL A 63 7.89 13.03 5.21
C VAL A 63 9.19 13.80 5.46
N SER A 64 9.14 15.15 5.45
CA SER A 64 10.31 15.99 5.70
C SER A 64 10.93 15.71 7.08
N TYR A 65 10.08 15.52 8.10
CA TYR A 65 10.55 15.18 9.45
C TYR A 65 11.32 13.85 9.49
N ALA A 66 10.77 12.80 8.87
CA ALA A 66 11.44 11.51 8.78
C ALA A 66 12.77 11.61 8.00
N ARG A 67 12.80 12.40 6.92
CA ARG A 67 14.03 12.66 6.15
C ARG A 67 15.12 13.36 6.97
N GLN A 68 14.76 14.34 7.82
CA GLN A 68 15.72 14.99 8.73
C GLN A 68 16.37 13.99 9.70
N LYS A 69 15.65 12.91 10.06
CA LYS A 69 16.18 11.79 10.85
C LYS A 69 16.91 10.74 10.00
N LYS A 70 17.18 11.02 8.72
CA LYS A 70 17.89 10.13 7.75
C LYS A 70 17.16 8.82 7.48
N ILE A 71 15.85 8.77 7.66
CA ILE A 71 15.01 7.60 7.36
C ILE A 71 14.63 7.67 5.87
N TYR A 72 14.81 6.57 5.15
CA TYR A 72 14.34 6.43 3.77
C TYR A 72 12.81 6.38 3.74
N THR A 73 12.17 7.23 2.95
CA THR A 73 10.72 7.40 2.93
C THR A 73 10.10 6.97 1.61
N ALA A 74 9.00 6.25 1.68
CA ALA A 74 8.26 5.81 0.51
C ALA A 74 6.75 6.01 0.68
N THR A 75 6.05 6.32 -0.41
CA THR A 75 4.59 6.36 -0.43
C THR A 75 4.02 5.81 -1.72
N SER A 76 2.72 5.50 -1.68
CA SER A 76 1.92 5.17 -2.86
C SER A 76 0.70 6.10 -2.91
N THR A 77 0.35 6.56 -4.11
CA THR A 77 -0.77 7.47 -4.35
C THR A 77 -1.55 7.07 -5.59
N ASN A 78 -2.82 7.43 -5.62
CA ASN A 78 -3.64 7.40 -6.83
C ASN A 78 -3.45 8.64 -7.73
N ALA A 79 -2.56 9.54 -7.33
CA ALA A 79 -2.08 10.74 -8.04
C ALA A 79 -3.11 11.85 -8.31
N HIS A 80 -4.36 11.74 -7.89
CA HIS A 80 -5.38 12.78 -8.11
C HIS A 80 -5.08 14.11 -7.43
N TYR A 81 -4.20 14.11 -6.44
CA TYR A 81 -3.79 15.29 -5.66
C TYR A 81 -2.39 15.80 -6.03
N LEU A 82 -1.74 15.21 -7.04
CA LEU A 82 -0.45 15.68 -7.54
C LEU A 82 -0.62 16.89 -8.48
N THR A 83 -1.29 17.93 -8.00
CA THR A 83 -1.33 19.23 -8.69
C THR A 83 0.08 19.79 -8.84
N ASP A 84 0.26 20.79 -9.69
CA ASP A 84 1.56 21.45 -9.87
C ASP A 84 2.19 21.85 -8.53
N ALA A 85 1.46 22.61 -7.70
CA ALA A 85 1.93 23.04 -6.39
C ALA A 85 2.21 21.87 -5.42
N MET A 86 1.40 20.81 -5.45
CA MET A 86 1.60 19.67 -4.56
C MET A 86 2.80 18.83 -5.02
N SER A 87 3.03 18.72 -6.32
CA SER A 87 4.19 18.04 -6.88
C SER A 87 5.48 18.76 -6.51
N LYS A 88 5.53 20.09 -6.59
CA LYS A 88 6.67 20.88 -6.09
C LYS A 88 6.95 20.61 -4.62
N LYS A 89 5.92 20.70 -3.76
CA LYS A 89 6.05 20.41 -2.33
C LYS A 89 6.49 18.97 -2.05
N THR A 90 6.10 18.01 -2.90
CA THR A 90 6.56 16.61 -2.78
C THR A 90 8.06 16.51 -3.01
N ILE A 91 8.61 17.19 -4.02
CA ILE A 91 10.06 17.25 -4.22
C ILE A 91 10.76 17.93 -3.04
N GLU A 92 10.25 19.08 -2.60
CA GLU A 92 10.78 19.83 -1.45
C GLU A 92 10.79 19.02 -0.15
N SER A 93 9.83 18.11 0.03
CA SER A 93 9.75 17.24 1.22
C SER A 93 10.91 16.24 1.34
N GLY A 94 11.61 15.99 0.24
CA GLY A 94 12.69 15.02 0.17
C GLY A 94 12.20 13.56 0.19
N LEU A 95 10.94 13.30 -0.21
CA LEU A 95 10.43 11.94 -0.38
C LEU A 95 11.38 11.12 -1.27
N ASP A 96 11.77 9.92 -0.84
CA ASP A 96 12.74 9.10 -1.59
C ASP A 96 12.10 8.27 -2.70
N ARG A 97 10.88 7.78 -2.49
CA ARG A 97 10.18 6.89 -3.43
C ARG A 97 8.71 7.21 -3.52
N LEU A 98 8.22 7.42 -4.74
CA LEU A 98 6.81 7.67 -5.04
C LEU A 98 6.28 6.59 -5.98
N ILE A 99 5.27 5.86 -5.52
CA ILE A 99 4.55 4.88 -6.33
C ILE A 99 3.24 5.53 -6.79
N ILE A 100 3.06 5.66 -8.10
CA ILE A 100 1.82 6.11 -8.72
C ILE A 100 1.05 4.89 -9.20
N SER A 101 -0.14 4.70 -8.66
CA SER A 101 -1.02 3.60 -9.05
C SER A 101 -1.81 3.99 -10.29
N ILE A 102 -1.52 3.34 -11.42
CA ILE A 102 -2.18 3.57 -12.72
C ILE A 102 -2.57 2.21 -13.32
N ASP A 103 -3.86 1.90 -13.36
CA ASP A 103 -4.36 0.57 -13.72
C ASP A 103 -5.15 0.60 -15.06
N GLY A 104 -4.72 1.44 -16.00
CA GLY A 104 -5.24 1.54 -17.34
C GLY A 104 -4.59 2.68 -18.12
N THR A 105 -4.61 2.58 -19.46
CA THR A 105 -4.14 3.61 -20.40
C THR A 105 -5.30 4.36 -21.10
N THR A 106 -6.53 3.85 -20.94
CA THR A 106 -7.77 4.53 -21.31
C THR A 106 -8.65 4.76 -20.09
N GLN A 107 -9.48 5.81 -20.11
CA GLN A 107 -10.38 6.13 -18.99
C GLN A 107 -11.32 4.96 -18.68
N GLU A 108 -11.85 4.30 -19.69
CA GLU A 108 -12.76 3.16 -19.52
C GLU A 108 -12.09 2.01 -18.77
N THR A 109 -10.91 1.59 -19.22
CA THR A 109 -10.15 0.51 -18.59
C THR A 109 -9.67 0.90 -17.18
N TYR A 110 -9.18 2.13 -17.01
CA TYR A 110 -8.73 2.62 -15.73
C TYR A 110 -9.85 2.61 -14.68
N GLN A 111 -11.02 3.14 -15.01
CA GLN A 111 -12.14 3.23 -14.06
C GLN A 111 -12.83 1.88 -13.79
N SER A 112 -12.61 0.86 -14.61
CA SER A 112 -13.15 -0.49 -14.35
C SER A 112 -12.65 -1.07 -13.03
N TYR A 113 -11.43 -0.69 -12.61
CA TYR A 113 -10.88 -1.03 -11.31
C TYR A 113 -10.79 0.19 -10.36
N ARG A 114 -10.33 1.35 -10.87
CA ARG A 114 -10.18 2.60 -10.08
C ARG A 114 -11.48 3.40 -10.06
N VAL A 115 -12.54 2.79 -9.52
CA VAL A 115 -13.90 3.38 -9.51
C VAL A 115 -13.90 4.78 -8.89
N GLY A 116 -14.42 5.75 -9.65
CA GLY A 116 -14.43 7.17 -9.30
C GLY A 116 -13.13 7.91 -9.65
N GLY A 117 -12.15 7.23 -10.26
CA GLY A 117 -10.90 7.83 -10.70
C GLY A 117 -10.99 8.47 -12.09
N GLN A 118 -10.10 9.43 -12.33
CA GLN A 118 -9.95 10.17 -13.58
C GLN A 118 -8.51 9.98 -14.07
N LEU A 119 -8.34 9.29 -15.20
CA LEU A 119 -7.02 8.95 -15.73
C LEU A 119 -6.21 10.17 -16.15
N ASP A 120 -6.85 11.19 -16.71
CA ASP A 120 -6.23 12.46 -17.09
C ASP A 120 -5.54 13.13 -15.89
N LYS A 121 -6.17 13.14 -14.71
CA LYS A 121 -5.55 13.65 -13.48
C LYS A 121 -4.33 12.84 -13.05
N VAL A 122 -4.35 11.53 -13.25
CA VAL A 122 -3.20 10.67 -12.91
C VAL A 122 -2.03 10.96 -13.83
N ILE A 123 -2.31 11.10 -15.15
CA ILE A 123 -1.30 11.42 -16.15
C ILE A 123 -0.74 12.83 -15.92
N GLU A 124 -1.60 13.81 -15.67
CA GLU A 124 -1.19 15.17 -15.33
C GLU A 124 -0.33 15.19 -14.05
N GLY A 125 -0.77 14.52 -12.99
CA GLY A 125 0.00 14.41 -11.74
C GLY A 125 1.37 13.76 -11.93
N ALA A 126 1.45 12.73 -12.78
CA ALA A 126 2.72 12.10 -13.12
C ALA A 126 3.65 13.05 -13.93
N LYS A 127 3.08 13.82 -14.86
CA LYS A 127 3.85 14.85 -15.60
C LYS A 127 4.33 15.96 -14.67
N ASN A 128 3.49 16.44 -13.76
CA ASN A 128 3.84 17.48 -12.79
C ASN A 128 5.01 17.06 -11.88
N ILE A 129 4.97 15.84 -11.33
CA ILE A 129 6.04 15.39 -10.43
C ILE A 129 7.37 15.18 -11.18
N VAL A 130 7.33 14.67 -12.42
CA VAL A 130 8.52 14.52 -13.27
C VAL A 130 9.08 15.90 -13.68
N HIS A 131 8.20 16.84 -14.01
CA HIS A 131 8.59 18.22 -14.31
C HIS A 131 9.34 18.85 -13.14
N TRP A 132 8.76 18.88 -11.94
CA TRP A 132 9.40 19.48 -10.76
C TRP A 132 10.67 18.76 -10.34
N LYS A 133 10.75 17.42 -10.49
CA LYS A 133 11.99 16.67 -10.25
C LYS A 133 13.12 17.16 -11.16
N LYS A 134 12.82 17.44 -12.44
CA LYS A 134 13.80 17.98 -13.41
C LYS A 134 14.14 19.43 -13.12
N GLU A 135 13.15 20.30 -12.95
CA GLU A 135 13.34 21.73 -12.68
C GLU A 135 14.21 21.99 -11.44
N MET A 136 13.98 21.20 -10.37
CA MET A 136 14.73 21.30 -9.13
C MET A 136 16.02 20.46 -9.14
N GLN A 137 16.36 19.80 -10.25
CA GLN A 137 17.51 18.91 -10.38
C GLN A 137 17.59 17.86 -9.26
N SER A 138 16.44 17.42 -8.76
CA SER A 138 16.36 16.49 -7.66
C SER A 138 16.58 15.05 -8.11
N LYS A 139 17.36 14.29 -7.32
CA LYS A 139 17.52 12.84 -7.52
C LYS A 139 16.33 12.03 -6.97
N THR A 140 15.48 12.65 -6.16
CA THR A 140 14.32 12.02 -5.51
C THR A 140 13.04 12.82 -5.78
N PRO A 141 11.88 12.15 -5.71
CA PRO A 141 11.68 10.73 -5.48
C PRO A 141 12.07 9.86 -6.68
N TYR A 142 12.36 8.57 -6.44
CA TYR A 142 12.32 7.54 -7.47
C TYR A 142 10.85 7.26 -7.80
N ILE A 143 10.43 7.56 -9.04
CA ILE A 143 9.04 7.56 -9.46
C ILE A 143 8.70 6.25 -10.16
N ILE A 144 7.70 5.54 -9.64
CA ILE A 144 7.30 4.23 -10.15
C ILE A 144 5.84 4.27 -10.60
N PHE A 145 5.57 3.82 -11.81
CA PHE A 145 4.23 3.40 -12.20
C PHE A 145 3.99 1.97 -11.71
N GLN A 146 3.02 1.80 -10.83
CA GLN A 146 2.55 0.49 -10.41
C GLN A 146 1.23 0.18 -11.11
N PHE A 147 1.21 -0.90 -11.86
CA PHE A 147 0.07 -1.39 -12.60
C PHE A 147 -0.41 -2.70 -11.98
N LEU A 148 -1.61 -2.68 -11.40
CA LEU A 148 -2.26 -3.87 -10.89
C LEU A 148 -2.93 -4.59 -12.06
N VAL A 149 -2.36 -5.71 -12.47
CA VAL A 149 -2.88 -6.44 -13.64
C VAL A 149 -4.15 -7.19 -13.23
N VAL A 150 -5.23 -6.83 -13.92
CA VAL A 150 -6.54 -7.47 -13.85
C VAL A 150 -7.03 -7.78 -15.28
N LYS A 151 -7.99 -8.70 -15.43
CA LYS A 151 -8.50 -9.09 -16.75
C LYS A 151 -8.88 -7.90 -17.65
N PRO A 152 -9.59 -6.86 -17.15
CA PRO A 152 -9.96 -5.71 -18.00
C PRO A 152 -8.77 -4.91 -18.56
N ASN A 153 -7.58 -4.96 -17.94
CA ASN A 153 -6.45 -4.11 -18.31
C ASN A 153 -5.20 -4.87 -18.80
N GLU A 154 -5.17 -6.20 -18.75
CA GLU A 154 -3.98 -6.98 -19.10
C GLU A 154 -3.49 -6.75 -20.53
N HIS A 155 -4.37 -6.35 -21.45
CA HIS A 155 -4.03 -6.02 -22.83
C HIS A 155 -3.30 -4.68 -22.98
N GLN A 156 -3.30 -3.80 -21.97
CA GLN A 156 -2.71 -2.45 -22.02
C GLN A 156 -1.28 -2.34 -21.46
N ILE A 157 -0.64 -3.47 -21.13
CA ILE A 157 0.68 -3.47 -20.50
C ILE A 157 1.75 -2.80 -21.37
N ASP A 158 1.75 -3.02 -22.68
CA ASP A 158 2.75 -2.44 -23.56
C ASP A 158 2.49 -0.95 -23.83
N GLU A 159 1.25 -0.55 -23.95
CA GLU A 159 0.86 0.87 -24.01
C GLU A 159 1.28 1.62 -22.72
N LEU A 160 1.11 0.99 -21.55
CA LEU A 160 1.56 1.56 -20.31
C LEU A 160 3.08 1.81 -20.29
N LYS A 161 3.88 0.87 -20.79
CA LYS A 161 5.34 1.04 -20.87
C LYS A 161 5.74 2.21 -21.78
N ILE A 162 5.03 2.38 -22.88
CA ILE A 162 5.22 3.51 -23.80
C ILE A 162 4.87 4.82 -23.08
N LEU A 163 3.70 4.90 -22.46
CA LEU A 163 3.25 6.06 -21.70
C LEU A 163 4.22 6.43 -20.57
N ALA A 164 4.72 5.45 -19.85
CA ALA A 164 5.69 5.62 -18.76
C ALA A 164 7.01 6.24 -19.27
N LYS A 165 7.48 5.77 -20.44
CA LYS A 165 8.68 6.30 -21.09
C LYS A 165 8.49 7.75 -21.57
N GLU A 166 7.33 8.04 -22.18
CA GLU A 166 6.99 9.39 -22.67
C GLU A 166 6.91 10.41 -21.53
N ILE A 167 6.31 10.04 -20.41
CA ILE A 167 6.25 10.90 -19.22
C ILE A 167 7.61 11.03 -18.58
N GLY A 168 8.42 9.96 -18.60
CA GLY A 168 9.77 9.92 -18.01
C GLY A 168 9.77 9.49 -16.54
N VAL A 169 8.91 8.54 -16.15
CA VAL A 169 8.98 7.87 -14.85
C VAL A 169 10.16 6.91 -14.82
N ASP A 170 10.68 6.65 -13.62
CA ASP A 170 11.92 5.88 -13.47
C ASP A 170 11.70 4.36 -13.68
N GLU A 171 10.52 3.83 -13.35
CA GLU A 171 10.24 2.39 -13.41
C GLU A 171 8.75 2.07 -13.63
N VAL A 172 8.46 0.92 -14.24
CA VAL A 172 7.13 0.31 -14.30
C VAL A 172 7.14 -1.03 -13.58
N ILE A 173 6.26 -1.22 -12.60
CA ILE A 173 6.11 -2.47 -11.84
C ILE A 173 4.72 -3.04 -12.09
N LEU A 174 4.66 -4.28 -12.57
CA LEU A 174 3.42 -5.04 -12.68
C LEU A 174 3.15 -5.79 -11.38
N LYS A 175 1.92 -5.73 -10.88
CA LYS A 175 1.47 -6.44 -9.68
C LYS A 175 0.33 -7.38 -10.00
N THR A 176 0.34 -8.57 -9.41
CA THR A 176 -0.79 -9.50 -9.47
C THR A 176 -1.89 -9.06 -8.50
N ALA A 177 -3.13 -9.04 -8.95
CA ALA A 177 -4.26 -8.69 -8.11
C ALA A 177 -4.51 -9.75 -7.01
N GLN A 178 -4.83 -9.25 -5.81
CA GLN A 178 -5.46 -10.07 -4.78
C GLN A 178 -6.97 -9.88 -4.88
N VAL A 179 -7.67 -10.97 -5.13
CA VAL A 179 -9.14 -10.99 -5.26
C VAL A 179 -9.69 -11.77 -4.07
N TYR A 180 -10.65 -11.21 -3.36
CA TYR A 180 -11.18 -11.83 -2.15
C TYR A 180 -12.01 -13.07 -2.46
N ASP A 181 -12.96 -12.97 -3.38
CA ASP A 181 -13.77 -14.11 -3.82
C ASP A 181 -13.22 -14.68 -5.14
N TYR A 182 -12.15 -15.47 -5.05
CA TYR A 182 -11.48 -16.05 -6.21
C TYR A 182 -11.90 -17.52 -6.48
N LYS A 183 -12.42 -18.27 -5.50
CA LYS A 183 -12.54 -19.72 -5.60
C LYS A 183 -13.42 -20.19 -6.75
N ASN A 184 -14.54 -19.50 -6.99
CA ASN A 184 -15.48 -19.82 -8.05
C ASN A 184 -15.23 -19.03 -9.35
N GLY A 185 -14.09 -18.35 -9.43
CA GLY A 185 -13.76 -17.42 -10.50
C GLY A 185 -14.22 -16.00 -10.19
N ASN A 186 -13.52 -15.04 -10.77
CA ASN A 186 -13.84 -13.62 -10.61
C ASN A 186 -13.42 -12.89 -11.90
N GLU A 187 -14.20 -11.91 -12.32
CA GLU A 187 -13.97 -11.13 -13.55
C GLU A 187 -12.68 -10.30 -13.54
N LEU A 188 -12.07 -10.10 -12.36
CA LEU A 188 -10.78 -9.41 -12.24
C LEU A 188 -9.58 -10.35 -12.41
N ILE A 189 -9.75 -11.68 -12.45
CA ILE A 189 -8.66 -12.62 -12.60
C ILE A 189 -8.16 -12.57 -14.05
N PRO A 190 -6.87 -12.22 -14.31
CA PRO A 190 -6.30 -12.19 -15.65
C PRO A 190 -6.42 -13.54 -16.38
N GLU A 191 -6.66 -13.51 -17.67
CA GLU A 191 -6.62 -14.70 -18.54
C GLU A 191 -5.18 -15.18 -18.77
N ASN A 192 -4.25 -14.23 -18.87
CA ASN A 192 -2.85 -14.56 -18.95
C ASN A 192 -2.34 -15.02 -17.57
N GLU A 193 -2.05 -16.30 -17.49
CA GLU A 193 -1.59 -16.92 -16.25
C GLU A 193 -0.30 -16.30 -15.68
N GLN A 194 0.56 -15.71 -16.51
CA GLN A 194 1.78 -15.03 -16.06
C GLN A 194 1.47 -13.91 -15.08
N TYR A 195 0.35 -13.22 -15.27
CA TYR A 195 -0.08 -12.07 -14.46
C TYR A 195 -1.10 -12.46 -13.38
N SER A 196 -1.59 -13.71 -13.40
CA SER A 196 -2.56 -14.19 -12.41
C SER A 196 -1.89 -14.72 -11.15
N ARG A 197 -2.42 -14.31 -10.00
CA ARG A 197 -2.11 -14.90 -8.69
C ARG A 197 -2.71 -16.29 -8.52
N TYR A 198 -3.68 -16.63 -9.35
CA TYR A 198 -4.51 -17.82 -9.22
C TYR A 198 -4.30 -18.76 -10.41
N ARG A 199 -4.52 -20.06 -10.17
CA ARG A 199 -4.53 -21.12 -11.17
C ARG A 199 -5.92 -21.75 -11.21
N LYS A 200 -6.45 -21.93 -12.42
CA LYS A 200 -7.70 -22.66 -12.62
C LYS A 200 -7.46 -24.15 -12.45
N ASN A 201 -8.27 -24.81 -11.64
CA ASN A 201 -8.23 -26.26 -11.41
C ASN A 201 -9.09 -26.99 -12.45
N SER A 202 -8.94 -28.33 -12.52
CA SER A 202 -9.69 -29.17 -13.45
C SER A 202 -11.20 -29.21 -13.19
N ASP A 203 -11.62 -28.94 -11.96
CA ASP A 203 -13.03 -28.84 -11.54
C ASP A 203 -13.64 -27.44 -11.80
N GLY A 204 -12.89 -26.52 -12.42
CA GLY A 204 -13.33 -25.17 -12.71
C GLY A 204 -13.12 -24.16 -11.58
N THR A 205 -12.74 -24.60 -10.39
CA THR A 205 -12.38 -23.70 -9.27
C THR A 205 -11.02 -23.07 -9.44
N TYR A 206 -10.66 -22.13 -8.55
CA TYR A 206 -9.36 -21.48 -8.55
C TYR A 206 -8.62 -21.70 -7.23
N SER A 207 -7.30 -21.85 -7.32
CA SER A 207 -6.39 -21.95 -6.18
C SER A 207 -5.25 -20.92 -6.30
N ILE A 208 -4.70 -20.49 -5.16
CA ILE A 208 -3.53 -19.59 -5.13
C ILE A 208 -2.31 -20.35 -5.63
N LYS A 209 -1.54 -19.74 -6.56
CA LYS A 209 -0.34 -20.36 -7.15
C LYS A 209 0.80 -20.54 -6.16
N ASN A 210 1.03 -19.52 -5.33
CA ASN A 210 2.14 -19.50 -4.40
C ASN A 210 1.76 -20.25 -3.11
N THR A 211 2.53 -21.27 -2.77
CA THR A 211 2.47 -21.88 -1.44
C THR A 211 2.91 -20.86 -0.40
N LEU A 212 2.08 -20.71 0.62
CA LEU A 212 2.44 -19.87 1.74
C LEU A 212 3.34 -20.70 2.67
N GLU A 213 4.64 -20.42 2.68
CA GLU A 213 5.58 -21.08 3.60
C GLU A 213 5.40 -20.57 5.04
N ASN A 214 5.70 -21.43 6.04
CA ASN A 214 5.67 -21.07 7.46
C ASN A 214 6.88 -20.18 7.85
N SER A 215 7.27 -19.27 6.97
CA SER A 215 8.39 -18.37 7.15
C SER A 215 8.00 -16.96 6.70
N CYS A 216 8.13 -16.00 7.58
CA CYS A 216 7.97 -14.59 7.25
C CYS A 216 9.02 -13.78 8.00
N TRP A 217 10.21 -13.62 7.39
CA TRP A 217 11.29 -12.86 8.03
C TRP A 217 10.94 -11.40 8.32
N LYS A 218 9.97 -10.82 7.56
CA LYS A 218 9.47 -9.44 7.80
C LYS A 218 8.98 -9.22 9.23
N LEU A 219 8.44 -10.25 9.86
CA LEU A 219 7.93 -10.18 11.23
C LEU A 219 9.02 -9.89 12.30
N TRP A 220 10.30 -10.05 11.93
CA TRP A 220 11.45 -9.80 12.80
C TRP A 220 12.11 -8.45 12.58
N HIS A 221 11.70 -7.70 11.54
CA HIS A 221 12.31 -6.40 11.25
C HIS A 221 11.31 -5.32 10.81
N SER A 222 10.01 -5.64 10.72
CA SER A 222 8.99 -4.67 10.35
C SER A 222 7.65 -4.93 11.03
N CYS A 223 6.85 -3.90 11.16
CA CYS A 223 5.46 -3.94 11.61
C CYS A 223 4.66 -2.87 10.88
N VAL A 224 3.36 -2.82 11.15
CA VAL A 224 2.50 -1.71 10.75
C VAL A 224 2.02 -0.97 11.98
N ILE A 225 2.09 0.36 11.93
CA ILE A 225 1.50 1.26 12.93
C ILE A 225 0.31 1.94 12.27
N THR A 226 -0.86 1.79 12.86
CA THR A 226 -2.09 2.42 12.38
C THR A 226 -2.13 3.90 12.72
N TRP A 227 -3.06 4.65 12.12
CA TRP A 227 -3.20 6.09 12.36
C TRP A 227 -3.47 6.45 13.82
N ASP A 228 -4.07 5.54 14.59
CA ASP A 228 -4.40 5.67 16.02
C ASP A 228 -3.38 5.01 16.95
N GLY A 229 -2.22 4.58 16.43
CA GLY A 229 -1.09 4.09 17.22
C GLY A 229 -1.10 2.60 17.54
N LYS A 230 -2.04 1.82 17.00
CA LYS A 230 -2.03 0.37 17.17
C LYS A 230 -0.89 -0.26 16.37
N VAL A 231 -0.13 -1.15 17.00
CA VAL A 231 0.93 -1.92 16.34
C VAL A 231 0.36 -3.28 15.95
N VAL A 232 0.43 -3.58 14.64
CA VAL A 232 -0.04 -4.85 14.07
C VAL A 232 1.10 -5.55 13.32
N PRO A 233 1.08 -6.89 13.19
CA PRO A 233 2.23 -7.66 12.73
C PRO A 233 2.58 -7.39 11.26
N CYS A 234 1.61 -7.16 10.40
CA CYS A 234 1.85 -6.98 8.96
C CYS A 234 0.68 -6.33 8.22
N CYS A 235 0.88 -6.06 6.93
CA CYS A 235 -0.11 -5.42 6.07
C CYS A 235 -1.32 -6.32 5.69
N PHE A 236 -1.33 -7.58 6.06
CA PHE A 236 -2.52 -8.43 5.89
C PHE A 236 -3.58 -8.16 6.95
N ASP A 237 -3.17 -7.71 8.14
CA ASP A 237 -4.10 -7.32 9.21
C ASP A 237 -4.66 -5.91 8.98
N LYS A 238 -5.51 -5.78 7.98
CA LYS A 238 -6.04 -4.48 7.53
C LYS A 238 -6.99 -3.84 8.54
N ASP A 239 -7.60 -4.65 9.38
CA ASP A 239 -8.59 -4.24 10.37
C ASP A 239 -8.05 -4.17 11.81
N ALA A 240 -6.71 -4.37 11.96
CA ALA A 240 -6.01 -4.34 13.24
C ALA A 240 -6.58 -5.33 14.29
N GLN A 241 -6.95 -6.53 13.84
CA GLN A 241 -7.50 -7.59 14.71
C GLN A 241 -6.41 -8.23 15.59
N TYR A 242 -5.18 -8.31 15.08
CA TYR A 242 -4.01 -8.81 15.81
C TYR A 242 -3.19 -7.65 16.38
N GLN A 243 -3.83 -6.86 17.23
CA GLN A 243 -3.16 -5.76 17.90
C GLN A 243 -2.10 -6.31 18.88
N LEU A 244 -0.83 -6.04 18.61
CA LEU A 244 0.31 -6.45 19.45
C LEU A 244 0.67 -5.42 20.51
N GLY A 245 0.16 -4.21 20.40
CA GLY A 245 0.31 -3.13 21.36
C GLY A 245 -0.26 -1.81 20.89
N ASP A 246 -0.15 -0.80 21.75
CA ASP A 246 -0.67 0.54 21.56
C ASP A 246 0.38 1.58 21.96
N LEU A 247 0.85 2.37 21.00
CA LEU A 247 1.84 3.44 21.21
C LEU A 247 1.28 4.65 21.98
N GLN A 248 -0.03 4.71 22.21
CA GLN A 248 -0.61 5.70 23.12
C GLN A 248 -0.31 5.39 24.59
N THR A 249 -0.03 4.11 24.92
CA THR A 249 0.14 3.64 26.30
C THR A 249 1.49 3.03 26.59
N HIS A 250 2.21 2.57 25.56
CA HIS A 250 3.51 1.90 25.71
C HIS A 250 4.52 2.43 24.71
N THR A 251 5.81 2.30 25.03
CA THR A 251 6.89 2.57 24.09
C THR A 251 6.97 1.49 23.02
N PHE A 252 7.52 1.82 21.84
CA PHE A 252 7.73 0.85 20.78
C PHE A 252 8.59 -0.33 21.25
N SER A 253 9.64 -0.06 22.02
CA SER A 253 10.51 -1.11 22.57
C SER A 253 9.78 -2.07 23.48
N GLN A 254 8.87 -1.57 24.33
CA GLN A 254 8.03 -2.43 25.17
C GLN A 254 7.12 -3.32 24.32
N ILE A 255 6.46 -2.76 23.30
CA ILE A 255 5.57 -3.52 22.40
C ILE A 255 6.35 -4.57 21.61
N TRP A 256 7.49 -4.21 21.02
CA TRP A 256 8.29 -5.10 20.17
C TRP A 256 8.80 -6.34 20.90
N ASN A 257 9.00 -6.23 22.23
CA ASN A 257 9.54 -7.27 23.10
C ASN A 257 8.50 -7.90 24.02
N ASN A 258 7.22 -7.53 23.93
CA ASN A 258 6.18 -8.09 24.79
C ASN A 258 5.86 -9.56 24.45
N ASP A 259 5.11 -10.21 25.31
CA ASP A 259 4.79 -11.63 25.14
C ASP A 259 3.80 -11.87 23.99
N LEU A 260 2.88 -10.92 23.73
CA LEU A 260 1.97 -11.01 22.56
C LEU A 260 2.75 -11.10 21.25
N TYR A 261 3.77 -10.25 21.07
CA TYR A 261 4.61 -10.27 19.88
C TYR A 261 5.45 -11.54 19.76
N LYS A 262 6.01 -12.01 20.91
CA LYS A 262 6.77 -13.26 20.98
C LYS A 262 5.88 -14.46 20.62
N ASP A 263 4.70 -14.54 21.21
CA ASP A 263 3.75 -15.62 20.96
C ASP A 263 3.30 -15.65 19.49
N PHE A 264 3.04 -14.48 18.89
CA PHE A 264 2.69 -14.40 17.47
C PHE A 264 3.83 -14.95 16.59
N ARG A 265 5.09 -14.57 16.87
CA ARG A 265 6.27 -15.09 16.16
C ARG A 265 6.44 -16.60 16.34
N VAL A 266 6.27 -17.11 17.55
CA VAL A 266 6.37 -18.55 17.87
C VAL A 266 5.29 -19.36 17.17
N LYS A 267 4.04 -18.87 17.16
CA LYS A 267 2.94 -19.53 16.43
C LYS A 267 3.24 -19.65 14.93
N LEU A 268 3.80 -18.60 14.32
CA LEU A 268 4.18 -18.63 12.91
C LEU A 268 5.25 -19.70 12.64
N VAL A 269 6.32 -19.74 13.45
CA VAL A 269 7.45 -20.68 13.26
C VAL A 269 7.03 -22.13 13.52
N LYS A 270 6.15 -22.38 14.49
CA LYS A 270 5.66 -23.71 14.83
C LYS A 270 4.62 -24.28 13.85
N GLY A 271 4.43 -23.65 12.70
CA GLY A 271 3.53 -24.15 11.65
C GLY A 271 2.04 -23.97 11.91
N ARG A 272 1.65 -23.20 12.95
CA ARG A 272 0.24 -22.82 13.20
C ARG A 272 -0.24 -21.67 12.32
N LYS A 273 0.37 -21.53 11.16
CA LYS A 273 0.05 -20.53 10.14
C LYS A 273 -1.38 -20.67 9.62
N GLU A 274 -1.88 -21.88 9.51
CA GLU A 274 -3.26 -22.12 9.08
C GLU A 274 -4.27 -21.48 10.04
N ASP A 275 -3.98 -21.46 11.35
CA ASP A 275 -4.82 -20.82 12.33
C ASP A 275 -4.71 -19.28 12.22
N LEU A 276 -3.48 -18.76 12.13
CA LEU A 276 -3.23 -17.31 12.01
C LEU A 276 -3.68 -16.73 10.67
N LEU A 277 -3.50 -17.46 9.56
CA LEU A 277 -3.85 -16.98 8.22
C LEU A 277 -5.30 -17.24 7.85
N LYS A 278 -5.92 -18.30 8.36
CA LYS A 278 -7.38 -18.46 8.25
C LYS A 278 -8.07 -17.29 8.90
N ASP A 279 -7.66 -16.88 10.09
CA ASP A 279 -8.24 -15.74 10.78
C ASP A 279 -7.94 -14.42 10.07
N LEU A 280 -6.70 -14.19 9.61
CA LEU A 280 -6.30 -12.99 8.85
C LEU A 280 -6.93 -12.91 7.46
N LEU A 281 -7.07 -14.04 6.76
CA LEU A 281 -7.71 -14.09 5.45
C LEU A 281 -9.24 -14.17 5.56
N LEU A 282 -9.79 -14.89 6.56
CA LEU A 282 -11.22 -14.98 6.80
C LEU A 282 -11.77 -13.67 7.36
N SER A 283 -11.03 -12.95 8.20
CA SER A 283 -11.46 -11.64 8.67
C SER A 283 -11.52 -10.60 7.53
N SER A 284 -10.67 -10.75 6.50
CA SER A 284 -10.76 -9.96 5.28
C SER A 284 -11.85 -10.44 4.31
N LEU A 285 -12.32 -11.69 4.43
CA LEU A 285 -13.37 -12.29 3.59
C LEU A 285 -14.78 -12.15 4.16
N ILE A 286 -14.93 -12.04 5.49
CA ILE A 286 -16.26 -12.01 6.16
C ILE A 286 -16.98 -10.67 6.00
N GLN A 287 -16.32 -9.63 5.47
CA GLN A 287 -16.89 -8.29 5.38
C GLN A 287 -17.48 -7.92 4.00
N VAL A 288 -17.54 -8.85 3.07
CA VAL A 288 -18.30 -8.67 1.82
C VAL A 288 -19.65 -9.34 1.96
N LYS A 289 -20.59 -8.69 2.67
CA LYS A 289 -22.02 -8.90 2.55
C LYS A 289 -22.68 -7.64 2.04
#